data_4a58ed2471f362d7cb44ae6575795a1a
#
_entry.id   4a58ed2471f362d7cb44ae6575795a1a
#
_cell.length_a   1.000
_cell.length_b   1.000
_cell.length_c   1.000
_cell.angle_alpha   90.00
_cell.angle_beta   90.00
_cell.angle_gamma   90.00
#
_symmetry.space_group_name_H-M   'P 1'
#
loop_
_entity.id
_entity.type
_entity.pdbx_description
1 polymer ?
#
loop_
_entity_poly.entity_id
_entity_poly.type
_entity_poly.pdbx_seq_one_letter_code
_entity_poly.pdbx_strand_id
1 'polypeptide(L)'
;MTTYLIASNEMMCRILARRMEAQDIPSPVRWHGPEWLLEGDGADTAERGAARPPSIDNPDAAEPLPAQPVEMALVDCSGVDGDPRALLDRVLQRLAPRRWLVLSDALDPTLMAHAALLGANGCLAVPAPVELVCAAATLVWAGGQCFPRSALSLLRALHPQDAQDAQPAPAARFIPAVRSGPDGTTAIG
;
A
#
# COMPACT_ATOMS: atom_id res chain seq x y z
N MET A 1 5.92 -0.88 18.25
CA MET A 1 5.39 -1.07 16.88
C MET A 1 6.32 -0.31 15.96
N THR A 2 6.72 -0.88 14.83
CA THR A 2 7.71 -0.28 13.92
C THR A 2 7.17 -0.34 12.49
N THR A 3 7.41 0.69 11.70
CA THR A 3 7.15 0.72 10.27
C THR A 3 8.46 0.48 9.52
N TYR A 4 8.43 -0.44 8.55
CA TYR A 4 9.56 -0.72 7.69
C TYR A 4 9.36 -0.08 6.32
N LEU A 5 10.37 0.64 5.86
CA LEU A 5 10.42 1.27 4.55
C LEU A 5 11.50 0.58 3.73
N ILE A 6 11.10 -0.16 2.70
CA ILE A 6 12.02 -0.90 1.82
C ILE A 6 12.12 -0.14 0.51
N ALA A 7 13.27 0.45 0.22
CA ALA A 7 13.47 1.24 -0.99
C ALA A 7 14.94 1.48 -1.29
N SER A 8 15.27 1.68 -2.56
CA SER A 8 16.64 1.95 -3.02
C SER A 8 17.06 3.42 -2.86
N ASN A 9 16.09 4.35 -2.81
CA ASN A 9 16.37 5.79 -2.75
C ASN A 9 16.43 6.30 -1.31
N GLU A 10 17.65 6.36 -0.77
CA GLU A 10 17.92 6.81 0.60
C GLU A 10 17.38 8.21 0.92
N MET A 11 17.58 9.18 0.02
CA MET A 11 17.14 10.57 0.27
C MET A 11 15.62 10.65 0.43
N MET A 12 14.88 9.97 -0.44
CA MET A 12 13.42 9.89 -0.36
C MET A 12 12.99 9.20 0.95
N CYS A 13 13.67 8.12 1.31
CA CYS A 13 13.37 7.37 2.53
C CYS A 13 13.54 8.21 3.79
N ARG A 14 14.60 8.99 3.89
CA ARG A 14 14.84 9.89 5.02
C ARG A 14 13.76 10.97 5.15
N ILE A 15 13.30 11.53 4.02
CA ILE A 15 12.24 12.53 4.01
C ILE A 15 10.91 11.88 4.43
N LEU A 16 10.57 10.72 3.85
CA LEU A 16 9.36 9.96 4.19
C LEU A 16 9.35 9.57 5.66
N ALA A 17 10.43 8.97 6.18
CA ALA A 17 10.52 8.55 7.56
C ALA A 17 10.23 9.70 8.53
N ARG A 18 10.89 10.85 8.36
CA ARG A 18 10.64 12.03 9.19
C ARG A 18 9.20 12.54 9.12
N ARG A 19 8.60 12.50 7.93
CA ARG A 19 7.20 12.94 7.76
C ARG A 19 6.22 11.94 8.36
N MET A 20 6.48 10.66 8.23
CA MET A 20 5.64 9.59 8.78
C MET A 20 5.69 9.57 10.31
N GLU A 21 6.86 9.79 10.91
CA GLU A 21 7.02 9.89 12.38
C GLU A 21 6.24 11.05 12.99
N ALA A 22 5.94 12.09 12.19
CA ALA A 22 5.10 13.21 12.62
C ALA A 22 3.60 12.94 12.50
N GLN A 23 3.22 11.74 12.06
CA GLN A 23 1.83 11.32 11.86
C GLN A 23 1.52 10.11 12.77
N ASP A 24 0.25 9.74 12.87
CA ASP A 24 -0.24 8.57 13.64
C ASP A 24 0.12 7.23 12.96
N ILE A 25 1.39 7.07 12.58
CA ILE A 25 1.93 5.84 11.98
C ILE A 25 2.86 5.18 13.01
N PRO A 26 2.95 3.85 13.06
CA PRO A 26 3.83 3.17 14.01
C PRO A 26 5.28 3.66 13.91
N SER A 27 5.81 4.15 15.01
CA SER A 27 7.19 4.64 15.14
C SER A 27 8.04 3.66 15.95
N PRO A 28 9.34 3.57 15.70
CA PRO A 28 10.09 4.31 14.68
C PRO A 28 9.84 3.82 13.26
N VAL A 29 10.12 4.67 12.27
CA VAL A 29 10.17 4.30 10.86
C VAL A 29 11.61 3.95 10.51
N ARG A 30 11.85 2.70 10.12
CA ARG A 30 13.17 2.18 9.77
C ARG A 30 13.27 1.96 8.26
N TRP A 31 14.35 2.42 7.69
CA TRP A 31 14.62 2.27 6.28
C TRP A 31 15.70 1.24 6.01
N HIS A 32 15.45 0.37 5.02
CA HIS A 32 16.40 -0.60 4.49
C HIS A 32 16.35 -0.64 2.97
N GLY A 33 17.49 -0.93 2.35
CA GLY A 33 17.52 -1.26 0.92
C GLY A 33 16.89 -2.63 0.63
N PRO A 34 16.46 -2.90 -0.61
CA PRO A 34 15.90 -4.21 -0.99
C PRO A 34 16.85 -5.39 -0.71
N GLU A 35 18.16 -5.15 -0.74
CA GLU A 35 19.21 -6.13 -0.46
C GLU A 35 19.14 -6.68 0.97
N TRP A 36 18.65 -5.91 1.92
CA TRP A 36 18.48 -6.35 3.32
C TRP A 36 17.57 -7.59 3.43
N LEU A 37 16.58 -7.70 2.55
CA LEU A 37 15.72 -8.88 2.50
C LEU A 37 16.41 -10.11 1.93
N LEU A 38 17.58 -9.95 1.28
CA LEU A 38 18.39 -11.05 0.73
C LEU A 38 19.34 -11.62 1.78
N GLU A 39 19.68 -10.83 2.79
CA GLU A 39 20.59 -11.23 3.85
C GLU A 39 19.91 -12.30 4.72
N GLY A 40 20.49 -13.47 4.80
CA GLY A 40 19.96 -14.60 5.59
C GLY A 40 19.67 -15.88 4.80
N ASP A 41 19.64 -15.85 3.46
CA ASP A 41 19.58 -17.07 2.65
C ASP A 41 20.95 -17.78 2.54
N GLY A 42 22.01 -17.16 3.09
CA GLY A 42 23.39 -17.59 2.97
C GLY A 42 24.00 -18.13 4.25
N ALA A 43 23.30 -18.98 5.00
CA ALA A 43 23.95 -19.71 6.11
C ALA A 43 25.03 -20.70 5.64
N ASP A 44 25.22 -20.89 4.32
CA ASP A 44 26.18 -21.83 3.74
C ASP A 44 27.27 -21.22 2.82
N THR A 45 27.42 -19.91 2.76
CA THR A 45 28.54 -19.30 2.03
C THR A 45 29.47 -18.52 2.94
N ALA A 46 30.23 -19.26 3.75
CA ALA A 46 31.35 -18.75 4.55
C ALA A 46 32.52 -18.18 3.71
N GLU A 47 32.36 -17.95 2.42
CA GLU A 47 33.43 -17.53 1.51
C GLU A 47 33.17 -16.24 0.70
N ARG A 48 32.09 -15.50 0.93
CA ARG A 48 32.00 -14.17 0.32
C ARG A 48 32.39 -13.11 1.33
N GLY A 49 33.72 -12.92 1.34
CA GLY A 49 34.38 -11.90 2.11
C GLY A 49 33.82 -10.51 1.85
N ALA A 50 33.98 -9.68 2.86
CA ALA A 50 33.64 -8.29 2.99
C ALA A 50 32.12 -8.03 3.07
N ALA A 51 31.58 -8.27 4.28
CA ALA A 51 30.43 -7.49 4.73
C ALA A 51 30.74 -6.02 4.43
N ARG A 52 29.93 -5.40 3.55
CA ARG A 52 30.03 -3.97 3.28
C ARG A 52 29.93 -3.29 4.65
N PRO A 53 30.90 -2.45 5.02
CA PRO A 53 30.85 -1.81 6.34
C PRO A 53 29.52 -1.03 6.42
N PRO A 54 28.84 -1.05 7.59
CA PRO A 54 27.61 -0.28 7.77
C PRO A 54 27.92 1.16 7.35
N SER A 55 27.11 1.66 6.42
CA SER A 55 27.23 3.05 6.00
C SER A 55 26.98 3.91 7.24
N ILE A 56 27.88 4.86 7.53
CA ILE A 56 27.71 5.79 8.67
C ILE A 56 26.36 6.53 8.57
N ASP A 57 25.79 6.57 7.37
CA ASP A 57 24.55 7.27 7.05
C ASP A 57 23.27 6.43 7.23
N ASN A 58 23.39 5.11 7.37
CA ASN A 58 22.25 4.23 7.65
C ASN A 58 22.58 3.23 8.75
N PRO A 59 22.41 3.60 10.04
CA PRO A 59 22.68 2.73 11.17
C PRO A 59 21.77 1.49 11.18
N ASP A 60 20.61 1.55 10.54
CA ASP A 60 19.62 0.46 10.49
C ASP A 60 19.97 -0.61 9.42
N ALA A 61 20.96 -0.34 8.53
CA ALA A 61 21.35 -1.29 7.47
C ALA A 61 21.93 -2.62 8.00
N ALA A 62 22.48 -2.62 9.20
CA ALA A 62 23.04 -3.82 9.85
C ALA A 62 22.02 -4.51 10.79
N GLU A 63 20.80 -4.02 10.86
CA GLU A 63 19.79 -4.58 11.75
C GLU A 63 19.33 -5.96 11.26
N PRO A 64 19.26 -6.96 12.15
CA PRO A 64 18.69 -8.26 11.77
C PRO A 64 17.21 -8.14 11.41
N LEU A 65 16.74 -9.07 10.58
CA LEU A 65 15.33 -9.14 10.23
C LEU A 65 14.46 -9.22 11.50
N PRO A 66 13.35 -8.46 11.56
CA PRO A 66 12.48 -8.45 12.75
C PRO A 66 11.73 -9.77 12.90
N ALA A 67 11.21 -9.98 14.11
CA ALA A 67 10.23 -11.05 14.33
C ALA A 67 8.96 -10.78 13.51
N GLN A 68 8.45 -11.83 12.86
CA GLN A 68 7.22 -11.77 12.06
C GLN A 68 5.97 -12.00 12.95
N PRO A 69 4.82 -11.46 12.55
CA PRO A 69 4.58 -10.48 11.48
C PRO A 69 4.97 -9.05 11.90
N VAL A 70 5.40 -8.22 10.94
CA VAL A 70 5.57 -6.78 11.19
C VAL A 70 4.24 -6.05 11.06
N GLU A 71 4.08 -4.93 11.77
CA GLU A 71 2.80 -4.22 11.77
C GLU A 71 2.55 -3.48 10.46
N MET A 72 3.57 -2.80 9.93
CA MET A 72 3.45 -2.00 8.71
C MET A 72 4.73 -2.03 7.87
N ALA A 73 4.56 -2.08 6.54
CA ALA A 73 5.63 -1.91 5.58
C ALA A 73 5.21 -0.98 4.43
N LEU A 74 6.16 -0.17 3.96
CA LEU A 74 6.10 0.50 2.66
C LEU A 74 7.20 -0.09 1.78
N VAL A 75 6.83 -0.48 0.57
CA VAL A 75 7.76 -1.14 -0.35
C VAL A 75 7.81 -0.35 -1.64
N ASP A 76 8.95 0.25 -1.93
CA ASP A 76 9.19 0.96 -3.18
C ASP A 76 9.90 0.03 -4.17
N CYS A 77 9.19 -0.32 -5.22
CA CYS A 77 9.67 -1.15 -6.30
C CYS A 77 10.37 -0.35 -7.41
N SER A 78 10.45 0.98 -7.28
CA SER A 78 11.07 1.85 -8.27
C SER A 78 12.59 1.64 -8.31
N GLY A 79 13.13 1.51 -9.53
CA GLY A 79 14.58 1.34 -9.71
C GLY A 79 15.15 0.04 -9.14
N VAL A 80 14.32 -0.96 -8.89
CA VAL A 80 14.77 -2.29 -8.50
C VAL A 80 15.25 -3.05 -9.73
N ASP A 81 16.48 -3.56 -9.66
CA ASP A 81 17.01 -4.42 -10.71
C ASP A 81 16.27 -5.76 -10.71
N GLY A 82 15.46 -6.02 -11.73
CA GLY A 82 14.73 -7.28 -11.90
C GLY A 82 13.23 -7.17 -11.82
N ASP A 83 12.57 -8.30 -11.50
CA ASP A 83 11.11 -8.37 -11.41
C ASP A 83 10.63 -7.81 -10.05
N PRO A 84 9.86 -6.71 -10.01
CA PRO A 84 9.34 -6.15 -8.78
C PRO A 84 8.44 -7.12 -8.00
N ARG A 85 7.81 -8.11 -8.67
CA ARG A 85 6.99 -9.13 -8.00
C ARG A 85 7.83 -10.02 -7.11
N ALA A 86 9.06 -10.36 -7.53
CA ALA A 86 9.98 -11.13 -6.70
C ALA A 86 10.36 -10.40 -5.41
N LEU A 87 10.46 -9.06 -5.45
CA LEU A 87 10.65 -8.26 -4.23
C LEU A 87 9.42 -8.36 -3.32
N LEU A 88 8.20 -8.26 -3.87
CA LEU A 88 6.97 -8.37 -3.08
C LEU A 88 6.83 -9.74 -2.41
N ASP A 89 7.13 -10.83 -3.15
CA ASP A 89 7.12 -12.19 -2.59
C ASP A 89 8.10 -12.30 -1.42
N ARG A 90 9.27 -11.70 -1.55
CA ARG A 90 10.30 -11.70 -0.51
C ARG A 90 9.90 -10.87 0.71
N VAL A 91 9.27 -9.71 0.50
CA VAL A 91 8.70 -8.91 1.59
C VAL A 91 7.69 -9.75 2.39
N LEU A 92 6.80 -10.46 1.70
CA LEU A 92 5.84 -11.31 2.38
C LEU A 92 6.51 -12.44 3.16
N GLN A 93 7.50 -13.11 2.57
CA GLN A 93 8.23 -14.20 3.23
C GLN A 93 9.03 -13.74 4.45
N ARG A 94 9.67 -12.56 4.38
CA ARG A 94 10.64 -12.08 5.37
C ARG A 94 10.03 -11.21 6.45
N LEU A 95 9.00 -10.45 6.13
CA LEU A 95 8.37 -9.49 7.03
C LEU A 95 6.94 -9.87 7.40
N ALA A 96 6.23 -10.58 6.52
CA ALA A 96 4.81 -10.92 6.67
C ALA A 96 3.97 -9.72 7.17
N PRO A 97 4.02 -8.55 6.50
CA PRO A 97 3.44 -7.33 7.04
C PRO A 97 1.91 -7.46 7.15
N ARG A 98 1.36 -7.03 8.27
CA ARG A 98 -0.10 -7.00 8.48
C ARG A 98 -0.77 -5.94 7.63
N ARG A 99 -0.06 -4.84 7.38
CA ARG A 99 -0.50 -3.72 6.55
C ARG A 99 0.68 -3.24 5.71
N TRP A 100 0.46 -3.06 4.43
CA TRP A 100 1.53 -2.60 3.58
C TRP A 100 1.04 -1.89 2.33
N LEU A 101 1.87 -0.96 1.87
CA LEU A 101 1.67 -0.12 0.71
C LEU A 101 2.82 -0.36 -0.27
N VAL A 102 2.49 -0.60 -1.53
CA VAL A 102 3.45 -0.74 -2.62
C VAL A 102 3.55 0.56 -3.38
N LEU A 103 4.78 1.03 -3.60
CA LEU A 103 5.10 2.18 -4.44
C LEU A 103 5.81 1.67 -5.69
N SER A 104 5.53 2.22 -6.86
CA SER A 104 6.21 1.86 -8.10
C SER A 104 6.09 2.94 -9.15
N ASP A 105 7.17 3.17 -9.89
CA ASP A 105 7.20 4.02 -11.10
C ASP A 105 6.55 3.35 -12.31
N ALA A 106 6.50 2.02 -12.31
CA ALA A 106 5.88 1.18 -13.34
C ALA A 106 4.70 0.38 -12.77
N LEU A 107 3.66 1.09 -12.33
CA LEU A 107 2.43 0.48 -11.80
C LEU A 107 1.59 -0.12 -12.93
N ASP A 108 2.01 -1.28 -13.41
CA ASP A 108 1.23 -2.05 -14.36
C ASP A 108 0.14 -2.90 -13.70
N PRO A 109 -0.85 -3.37 -14.49
CA PRO A 109 -1.92 -4.23 -14.01
C PRO A 109 -1.47 -5.51 -13.33
N THR A 110 -0.40 -6.11 -13.82
CA THR A 110 0.08 -7.41 -13.30
C THR A 110 0.74 -7.25 -11.94
N LEU A 111 1.53 -6.18 -11.74
CA LEU A 111 2.11 -5.84 -10.44
C LEU A 111 1.02 -5.52 -9.42
N MET A 112 0.01 -4.73 -9.81
CA MET A 112 -1.11 -4.39 -8.92
C MET A 112 -1.92 -5.62 -8.50
N ALA A 113 -2.21 -6.51 -9.47
CA ALA A 113 -2.92 -7.76 -9.18
C ALA A 113 -2.09 -8.66 -8.25
N HIS A 114 -0.78 -8.79 -8.50
CA HIS A 114 0.12 -9.57 -7.67
C HIS A 114 0.19 -9.02 -6.25
N ALA A 115 0.38 -7.71 -6.08
CA ALA A 115 0.37 -7.06 -4.77
C ALA A 115 -0.94 -7.30 -4.00
N ALA A 116 -2.08 -7.16 -4.69
CA ALA A 116 -3.40 -7.40 -4.08
C ALA A 116 -3.58 -8.88 -3.66
N LEU A 117 -3.13 -9.84 -4.48
CA LEU A 117 -3.16 -11.27 -4.15
C LEU A 117 -2.29 -11.61 -2.95
N LEU A 118 -1.16 -10.93 -2.78
CA LEU A 118 -0.29 -11.06 -1.61
C LEU A 118 -0.82 -10.33 -0.36
N GLY A 119 -1.97 -9.66 -0.47
CA GLY A 119 -2.62 -8.98 0.65
C GLY A 119 -2.13 -7.55 0.89
N ALA A 120 -1.50 -6.90 -0.10
CA ALA A 120 -1.20 -5.47 0.02
C ALA A 120 -2.48 -4.66 0.21
N ASN A 121 -2.41 -3.63 1.05
CA ASN A 121 -3.53 -2.73 1.29
C ASN A 121 -3.60 -1.60 0.25
N GLY A 122 -2.60 -1.45 -0.59
CA GLY A 122 -2.63 -0.46 -1.65
C GLY A 122 -1.41 -0.46 -2.55
N CYS A 123 -1.57 0.22 -3.69
CA CYS A 123 -0.50 0.54 -4.61
C CYS A 123 -0.59 2.01 -4.99
N LEU A 124 0.55 2.69 -5.05
CA LEU A 124 0.64 4.10 -5.42
C LEU A 124 1.71 4.29 -6.49
N ALA A 125 1.36 5.03 -7.55
CA ALA A 125 2.34 5.41 -8.56
C ALA A 125 3.29 6.49 -8.02
N VAL A 126 4.58 6.32 -8.27
CA VAL A 126 5.62 7.32 -8.01
C VAL A 126 6.27 7.74 -9.35
N PRO A 127 6.81 8.95 -9.48
CA PRO A 127 6.98 9.93 -8.41
C PRO A 127 5.65 10.55 -7.95
N ALA A 128 5.49 10.67 -6.64
CA ALA A 128 4.33 11.28 -6.00
C ALA A 128 4.79 12.30 -4.94
N PRO A 129 4.00 13.34 -4.66
CA PRO A 129 4.26 14.23 -3.53
C PRO A 129 4.37 13.44 -2.22
N VAL A 130 5.33 13.80 -1.37
CA VAL A 130 5.56 13.13 -0.08
C VAL A 130 4.30 13.10 0.77
N GLU A 131 3.52 14.19 0.73
CA GLU A 131 2.25 14.32 1.45
C GLU A 131 1.23 13.27 1.01
N LEU A 132 1.20 12.94 -0.29
CA LEU A 132 0.30 11.91 -0.83
C LEU A 132 0.72 10.51 -0.36
N VAL A 133 2.03 10.22 -0.38
CA VAL A 133 2.56 8.94 0.13
C VAL A 133 2.24 8.79 1.62
N CYS A 134 2.47 9.83 2.41
CA CYS A 134 2.15 9.83 3.83
C CYS A 134 0.64 9.66 4.10
N ALA A 135 -0.22 10.35 3.35
CA ALA A 135 -1.67 10.20 3.48
C ALA A 135 -2.14 8.78 3.13
N ALA A 136 -1.57 8.17 2.06
CA ALA A 136 -1.83 6.78 1.70
C ALA A 136 -1.36 5.81 2.80
N ALA A 137 -0.18 6.04 3.37
CA ALA A 137 0.35 5.24 4.48
C ALA A 137 -0.55 5.34 5.72
N THR A 138 -1.02 6.54 6.08
CA THR A 138 -1.95 6.75 7.20
C THR A 138 -3.29 6.06 6.94
N LEU A 139 -3.82 6.14 5.72
CA LEU A 139 -5.06 5.44 5.34
C LEU A 139 -4.89 3.92 5.49
N VAL A 140 -3.80 3.36 5.00
CA VAL A 140 -3.47 1.93 5.12
C VAL A 140 -3.31 1.54 6.59
N TRP A 141 -2.63 2.36 7.38
CA TRP A 141 -2.49 2.13 8.82
C TRP A 141 -3.84 2.12 9.54
N ALA A 142 -4.76 2.99 9.16
CA ALA A 142 -6.13 2.99 9.68
C ALA A 142 -6.98 1.80 9.23
N GLY A 143 -6.44 0.90 8.39
CA GLY A 143 -7.15 -0.28 7.87
C GLY A 143 -7.87 -0.04 6.53
N GLY A 144 -7.68 1.13 5.92
CA GLY A 144 -8.21 1.45 4.60
C GLY A 144 -7.41 0.80 3.47
N GLN A 145 -7.91 0.98 2.25
CA GLN A 145 -7.27 0.49 1.03
C GLN A 145 -7.03 1.65 0.07
N CYS A 146 -5.89 1.62 -0.62
CA CYS A 146 -5.47 2.65 -1.56
C CYS A 146 -4.99 2.02 -2.88
N PHE A 147 -5.91 1.74 -3.79
CA PHE A 147 -5.59 1.24 -5.13
C PHE A 147 -6.04 2.24 -6.20
N PRO A 148 -5.27 2.41 -7.29
CA PRO A 148 -5.72 3.16 -8.44
C PRO A 148 -7.02 2.59 -9.01
N ARG A 149 -7.89 3.45 -9.57
CA ARG A 149 -9.15 3.00 -10.17
C ARG A 149 -8.96 1.97 -11.28
N SER A 150 -7.85 2.04 -12.02
CA SER A 150 -7.47 1.06 -13.04
C SER A 150 -7.33 -0.35 -12.48
N ALA A 151 -6.88 -0.51 -11.24
CA ALA A 151 -6.78 -1.81 -10.58
C ALA A 151 -8.16 -2.46 -10.38
N LEU A 152 -9.19 -1.68 -10.08
CA LEU A 152 -10.55 -2.20 -9.88
C LEU A 152 -11.13 -2.82 -11.15
N SER A 153 -10.82 -2.24 -12.32
CA SER A 153 -11.25 -2.79 -13.61
C SER A 153 -10.61 -4.14 -13.90
N LEU A 154 -9.38 -4.32 -13.47
CA LEU A 154 -8.62 -5.56 -13.65
C LEU A 154 -9.08 -6.66 -12.70
N LEU A 155 -9.32 -6.32 -11.43
CA LEU A 155 -9.86 -7.28 -10.46
C LEU A 155 -11.24 -7.78 -10.91
N ARG A 156 -12.07 -6.91 -11.49
CA ARG A 156 -13.34 -7.32 -12.10
C ARG A 156 -13.17 -8.23 -13.32
N ALA A 157 -12.13 -8.01 -14.12
CA ALA A 157 -11.83 -8.86 -15.27
C ALA A 157 -11.29 -10.24 -14.85
N LEU A 158 -10.61 -10.33 -13.72
CA LEU A 158 -10.08 -11.59 -13.17
C LEU A 158 -11.16 -12.41 -12.44
N HIS A 159 -12.23 -11.75 -11.95
CA HIS A 159 -13.37 -12.39 -11.28
C HIS A 159 -14.70 -12.06 -11.97
N PRO A 160 -14.93 -12.56 -13.20
CA PRO A 160 -16.15 -12.24 -13.95
C PRO A 160 -17.44 -12.77 -13.28
N GLN A 161 -17.34 -13.71 -12.37
CA GLN A 161 -18.50 -14.30 -11.67
C GLN A 161 -19.07 -13.36 -10.61
N ASP A 162 -18.24 -12.60 -9.90
CA ASP A 162 -18.71 -11.66 -8.87
C ASP A 162 -19.38 -10.40 -9.49
N ALA A 163 -19.14 -10.13 -10.78
CA ALA A 163 -19.75 -9.01 -11.50
C ALA A 163 -21.22 -9.28 -11.90
N GLN A 164 -21.65 -10.52 -11.93
CA GLN A 164 -23.03 -10.89 -12.30
C GLN A 164 -23.99 -10.80 -11.10
N ASP A 165 -23.50 -10.95 -9.88
CA ASP A 165 -24.31 -10.85 -8.65
C ASP A 165 -24.50 -9.40 -8.18
N ALA A 166 -23.74 -8.45 -8.71
CA ALA A 166 -23.93 -7.03 -8.49
C ALA A 166 -25.00 -6.46 -9.44
N GLN A 167 -26.20 -7.02 -9.39
CA GLN A 167 -27.34 -6.41 -10.06
C GLN A 167 -27.61 -5.05 -9.42
N PRO A 168 -27.60 -3.92 -10.17
CA PRO A 168 -27.92 -2.63 -9.59
C PRO A 168 -29.32 -2.73 -9.00
N ALA A 169 -29.44 -2.46 -7.71
CA ALA A 169 -30.76 -2.35 -7.07
C ALA A 169 -31.64 -1.47 -7.95
N PRO A 170 -32.89 -1.89 -8.24
CA PRO A 170 -33.77 -1.13 -9.11
C PRO A 170 -33.88 0.29 -8.54
N ALA A 171 -33.51 1.27 -9.37
CA ALA A 171 -33.55 2.67 -9.01
C ALA A 171 -34.92 2.95 -8.40
N ALA A 172 -34.95 3.28 -7.12
CA ALA A 172 -36.15 3.69 -6.43
C ALA A 172 -36.77 4.82 -7.27
N ARG A 173 -37.89 4.52 -7.94
CA ARG A 173 -38.64 5.53 -8.67
C ARG A 173 -39.06 6.58 -7.66
N PHE A 174 -38.46 7.74 -7.77
CA PHE A 174 -38.85 8.91 -7.05
C PHE A 174 -40.24 9.26 -7.52
N ILE A 175 -41.25 8.87 -6.77
CA ILE A 175 -42.63 9.28 -7.01
C ILE A 175 -42.74 10.70 -6.42
N PRO A 176 -42.90 11.75 -7.25
CA PRO A 176 -43.13 13.08 -6.69
C PRO A 176 -44.44 13.06 -5.93
N ALA A 177 -44.41 13.41 -4.67
CA ALA A 177 -45.59 13.59 -3.85
C ALA A 177 -46.48 14.69 -4.48
N VAL A 178 -47.61 14.29 -4.99
CA VAL A 178 -48.66 15.21 -5.44
C VAL A 178 -49.15 15.94 -4.20
N ARG A 179 -48.84 17.24 -4.12
CA ARG A 179 -49.45 18.13 -3.12
C ARG A 179 -50.93 18.33 -3.51
N SER A 180 -51.79 17.64 -2.79
CA SER A 180 -53.21 17.99 -2.77
C SER A 180 -53.35 19.34 -2.07
N GLY A 181 -53.67 20.38 -2.84
CA GLY A 181 -54.05 21.67 -2.29
C GLY A 181 -55.41 21.56 -1.62
N PRO A 182 -55.67 22.28 -0.52
CA PRO A 182 -56.99 22.39 0.03
C PRO A 182 -57.80 23.44 -0.74
N ASP A 183 -58.81 22.96 -1.46
CA ASP A 183 -59.90 23.81 -1.94
C ASP A 183 -60.69 24.32 -0.74
N GLY A 184 -60.50 25.57 -0.40
CA GLY A 184 -61.28 26.30 0.58
C GLY A 184 -62.23 27.28 -0.10
N THR A 185 -63.30 26.78 -0.64
CA THR A 185 -64.46 27.60 -1.03
C THR A 185 -65.16 28.00 0.23
N THR A 186 -65.23 29.30 0.51
CA THR A 186 -66.25 29.86 1.43
C THR A 186 -66.96 30.94 0.66
N ALA A 187 -68.11 30.57 0.17
CA ALA A 187 -69.22 31.50 -0.14
C ALA A 187 -69.97 31.75 1.14
N ILE A 188 -70.38 32.95 1.40
CA ILE A 188 -71.55 33.49 2.18
C ILE A 188 -71.42 35.02 2.05
N GLY A 189 -72.36 35.68 1.52
CA GLY A 189 -73.65 36.11 1.94
C GLY A 189 -73.66 37.59 2.09
#